data_83f06eb7ce5d3a0ae1c4f655f540c3ea
#
_entry.id   83f06eb7ce5d3a0ae1c4f655f540c3ea
#
_cell.length_a   1.000
_cell.length_b   1.000
_cell.length_c   1.000
_cell.angle_alpha   90.00
_cell.angle_beta   90.00
_cell.angle_gamma   90.00
#
_symmetry.space_group_name_H-M   'P 1'
#
loop_
_entity.id
_entity.type
_entity.pdbx_description
1 polymer ?
#
loop_
_entity_poly.entity_id
_entity_poly.type
_entity_poly.pdbx_seq_one_letter_code
_entity_poly.pdbx_strand_id
1 'polypeptide(L)'
;MKKTTLCWRMLEPFEEILSAKENAQNLVHMLADIDQTVITAESCTGGLVSAAIVSVAGASAVFGNGFITYCDEAKHRLLGVSEETLDVYTAVSAEVAAEMAYGCAAAGQADLALAVTGLAGPDGGTEEKPVGLVYVSSGYRDRVLVQEYHFSGDREAIRAQATAAALQLGYFSLRAR
;
A
#
# COMPACT_ATOMS: atom_id res chain seq x y z
N MET A 1 25.18 4.10 11.82
CA MET A 1 24.59 3.80 10.50
C MET A 1 24.13 5.10 9.87
N LYS A 2 24.53 5.43 8.64
CA LYS A 2 23.99 6.60 7.94
C LYS A 2 22.50 6.34 7.69
N LYS A 3 21.60 7.21 8.21
CA LYS A 3 20.18 7.21 7.79
C LYS A 3 20.18 7.44 6.28
N THR A 4 19.90 6.39 5.50
CA THR A 4 19.63 6.56 4.08
C THR A 4 18.27 7.27 4.02
N THR A 5 18.26 8.52 3.60
CA THR A 5 17.01 9.26 3.42
C THR A 5 16.21 8.53 2.34
N LEU A 6 15.07 7.97 2.72
CA LEU A 6 14.16 7.32 1.79
C LEU A 6 13.73 8.35 0.74
N CYS A 7 14.01 8.06 -0.52
CA CYS A 7 13.56 8.90 -1.62
C CYS A 7 12.17 8.40 -2.09
N TRP A 8 11.12 9.16 -1.80
CA TRP A 8 9.78 8.87 -2.27
C TRP A 8 9.18 10.07 -3.00
N ARG A 9 8.17 9.81 -3.82
CA ARG A 9 7.49 10.83 -4.62
C ARG A 9 5.98 10.71 -4.48
N MET A 10 5.33 11.85 -4.18
CA MET A 10 3.89 11.98 -4.29
C MET A 10 3.49 12.01 -5.77
N LEU A 11 2.47 11.24 -6.12
CA LEU A 11 1.80 11.28 -7.41
C LEU A 11 0.36 11.76 -7.23
N GLU A 12 -0.17 12.40 -8.25
CA GLU A 12 -1.60 12.66 -8.31
C GLU A 12 -2.38 11.34 -8.29
N PRO A 13 -3.52 11.28 -7.59
CA PRO A 13 -4.38 10.11 -7.61
C PRO A 13 -4.89 9.83 -9.02
N PHE A 14 -5.20 8.56 -9.29
CA PHE A 14 -5.82 8.20 -10.57
C PHE A 14 -7.24 8.78 -10.64
N GLU A 15 -7.58 9.41 -11.77
CA GLU A 15 -8.94 9.91 -12.03
C GLU A 15 -9.95 8.77 -12.12
N GLU A 16 -9.53 7.64 -12.69
CA GLU A 16 -10.34 6.42 -12.80
C GLU A 16 -9.59 5.23 -12.21
N ILE A 17 -10.25 4.52 -11.30
CA ILE A 17 -9.72 3.32 -10.65
C ILE A 17 -10.54 2.13 -11.14
N LEU A 18 -9.86 1.19 -11.83
CA LEU A 18 -10.45 -0.09 -12.22
C LEU A 18 -10.86 -0.90 -10.98
N SER A 19 -11.72 -1.88 -11.15
CA SER A 19 -12.12 -2.76 -10.04
C SER A 19 -10.90 -3.46 -9.43
N ALA A 20 -10.98 -3.80 -8.13
CA ALA A 20 -9.93 -4.54 -7.46
C ALA A 20 -9.62 -5.87 -8.17
N LYS A 21 -10.66 -6.52 -8.72
CA LYS A 21 -10.50 -7.77 -9.48
C LYS A 21 -9.67 -7.58 -10.75
N GLU A 22 -9.99 -6.58 -11.56
CA GLU A 22 -9.25 -6.28 -12.80
C GLU A 22 -7.81 -5.87 -12.50
N ASN A 23 -7.63 -5.00 -11.51
CA ASN A 23 -6.29 -4.57 -11.09
C ASN A 23 -5.45 -5.74 -10.55
N ALA A 24 -6.04 -6.63 -9.76
CA ALA A 24 -5.34 -7.82 -9.27
C ALA A 24 -4.93 -8.76 -10.42
N GLN A 25 -5.83 -9.00 -11.39
CA GLN A 25 -5.52 -9.81 -12.57
C GLN A 25 -4.37 -9.21 -13.39
N ASN A 26 -4.45 -7.90 -13.69
CA ASN A 26 -3.41 -7.20 -14.42
C ASN A 26 -2.06 -7.27 -13.70
N LEU A 27 -2.07 -7.06 -12.38
CA LEU A 27 -0.87 -7.09 -11.55
C LEU A 27 -0.23 -8.50 -11.51
N VAL A 28 -1.02 -9.53 -11.19
CA VAL A 28 -0.52 -10.92 -11.06
C VAL A 28 0.02 -11.44 -12.38
N HIS A 29 -0.69 -11.23 -13.49
CA HIS A 29 -0.24 -11.67 -14.79
C HIS A 29 1.06 -10.95 -15.19
N MET A 30 1.13 -9.63 -15.01
CA MET A 30 2.34 -8.89 -15.35
C MET A 30 3.55 -9.31 -14.52
N LEU A 31 3.38 -9.54 -13.21
CA LEU A 31 4.45 -10.03 -12.35
C LEU A 31 4.94 -11.42 -12.77
N ALA A 32 4.02 -12.32 -13.10
CA ALA A 32 4.35 -13.64 -13.60
C ALA A 32 5.12 -13.60 -14.93
N ASP A 33 4.71 -12.71 -15.86
CA ASP A 33 5.37 -12.55 -17.16
C ASP A 33 6.82 -12.04 -17.06
N ILE A 34 7.14 -11.29 -15.99
CA ILE A 34 8.49 -10.74 -15.78
C ILE A 34 9.27 -11.43 -14.65
N ASP A 35 8.76 -12.56 -14.14
CA ASP A 35 9.36 -13.36 -13.05
C ASP A 35 9.69 -12.51 -11.81
N GLN A 36 8.71 -11.74 -11.35
CA GLN A 36 8.83 -10.88 -10.16
C GLN A 36 7.73 -11.15 -9.15
N THR A 37 8.00 -10.73 -7.91
CA THR A 37 7.16 -11.00 -6.76
C THR A 37 6.58 -9.72 -6.15
N VAL A 38 5.44 -9.87 -5.45
CA VAL A 38 4.79 -8.79 -4.73
C VAL A 38 4.55 -9.16 -3.26
N ILE A 39 4.61 -8.15 -2.40
CA ILE A 39 4.29 -8.23 -0.98
C ILE A 39 3.37 -7.07 -0.59
N THR A 40 2.58 -7.25 0.47
CA THR A 40 1.63 -6.23 0.94
C THR A 40 1.88 -5.83 2.40
N ALA A 41 1.65 -4.56 2.72
CA ALA A 41 1.60 -4.03 4.09
C ALA A 41 0.28 -3.27 4.28
N GLU A 42 -0.63 -3.85 5.05
CA GLU A 42 -2.00 -3.37 5.14
C GLU A 42 -2.35 -2.87 6.54
N SER A 43 -2.93 -1.68 6.61
CA SER A 43 -3.54 -1.15 7.82
C SER A 43 -5.08 -1.17 7.67
N CYS A 44 -5.72 -0.10 7.19
CA CYS A 44 -7.18 0.00 7.13
C CYS A 44 -7.85 -1.04 6.21
N THR A 45 -7.15 -1.56 5.20
CA THR A 45 -7.67 -2.62 4.31
C THR A 45 -7.70 -3.99 4.99
N GLY A 46 -6.80 -4.25 5.95
CA GLY A 46 -6.86 -5.42 6.84
C GLY A 46 -6.82 -6.77 6.13
N GLY A 47 -6.04 -6.88 5.05
CA GLY A 47 -5.87 -8.11 4.27
C GLY A 47 -6.65 -8.14 2.94
N LEU A 48 -7.41 -7.09 2.59
CA LEU A 48 -8.18 -7.08 1.35
C LEU A 48 -7.30 -7.01 0.09
N VAL A 49 -6.15 -6.31 0.14
CA VAL A 49 -5.19 -6.27 -0.99
C VAL A 49 -4.62 -7.67 -1.21
N SER A 50 -4.15 -8.31 -0.15
CA SER A 50 -3.68 -9.71 -0.18
C SER A 50 -4.77 -10.65 -0.69
N ALA A 51 -5.99 -10.53 -0.18
CA ALA A 51 -7.13 -11.35 -0.58
C ALA A 51 -7.47 -11.19 -2.07
N ALA A 52 -7.41 -9.96 -2.60
CA ALA A 52 -7.62 -9.70 -4.02
C ALA A 52 -6.53 -10.36 -4.88
N ILE A 53 -5.26 -10.29 -4.49
CA ILE A 53 -4.15 -10.94 -5.19
C ILE A 53 -4.35 -12.46 -5.20
N VAL A 54 -4.61 -13.09 -4.04
CA VAL A 54 -4.76 -14.56 -3.97
C VAL A 54 -6.03 -15.08 -4.63
N SER A 55 -6.99 -14.23 -4.93
CA SER A 55 -8.18 -14.61 -5.71
C SER A 55 -7.87 -14.89 -7.20
N VAL A 56 -6.70 -14.47 -7.68
CA VAL A 56 -6.27 -14.69 -9.07
C VAL A 56 -5.56 -16.04 -9.20
N ALA A 57 -5.96 -16.83 -10.17
CA ALA A 57 -5.29 -18.10 -10.47
C ALA A 57 -3.81 -17.86 -10.80
N GLY A 58 -2.91 -18.63 -10.22
CA GLY A 58 -1.46 -18.46 -10.40
C GLY A 58 -0.81 -17.47 -9.42
N ALA A 59 -1.55 -16.83 -8.53
CA ALA A 59 -1.02 -15.87 -7.55
C ALA A 59 0.12 -16.44 -6.70
N SER A 60 0.14 -17.75 -6.42
CA SER A 60 1.20 -18.38 -5.64
C SER A 60 2.62 -18.30 -6.25
N ALA A 61 2.70 -18.01 -7.54
CA ALA A 61 4.00 -17.81 -8.20
C ALA A 61 4.59 -16.42 -7.91
N VAL A 62 3.74 -15.44 -7.57
CA VAL A 62 4.15 -14.03 -7.42
C VAL A 62 3.93 -13.47 -6.01
N PHE A 63 3.11 -14.11 -5.16
CA PHE A 63 2.74 -13.62 -3.83
C PHE A 63 3.03 -14.67 -2.76
N GLY A 64 4.04 -14.42 -1.93
CA GLY A 64 4.46 -15.35 -0.88
C GLY A 64 3.88 -15.03 0.50
N ASN A 65 3.77 -13.75 0.84
CA ASN A 65 3.29 -13.28 2.13
C ASN A 65 2.83 -11.82 2.10
N GLY A 66 2.22 -11.37 3.20
CA GLY A 66 1.83 -10.00 3.43
C GLY A 66 1.74 -9.69 4.93
N PHE A 67 1.84 -8.44 5.30
CA PHE A 67 1.76 -7.95 6.67
C PHE A 67 0.44 -7.20 6.91
N ILE A 68 -0.24 -7.52 8.00
CA ILE A 68 -1.33 -6.70 8.52
C ILE A 68 -0.79 -5.93 9.73
N THR A 69 -0.45 -4.66 9.51
CA THR A 69 0.15 -3.78 10.51
C THR A 69 -0.87 -2.75 10.98
N TYR A 70 -1.86 -3.22 11.76
CA TYR A 70 -3.04 -2.43 12.10
C TYR A 70 -2.79 -1.36 13.17
N CYS A 71 -1.80 -1.54 14.02
CA CYS A 71 -1.34 -0.56 15.02
C CYS A 71 0.06 -0.05 14.70
N ASP A 72 0.46 1.05 15.33
CA ASP A 72 1.74 1.71 15.10
C ASP A 72 2.92 0.85 15.54
N GLU A 73 2.79 0.15 16.66
CA GLU A 73 3.80 -0.81 17.11
C GLU A 73 4.07 -1.90 16.05
N ALA A 74 3.03 -2.40 15.38
CA ALA A 74 3.21 -3.40 14.32
C ALA A 74 3.91 -2.81 13.09
N LYS A 75 3.60 -1.55 12.72
CA LYS A 75 4.30 -0.83 11.64
C LYS A 75 5.78 -0.68 11.94
N HIS A 76 6.10 -0.25 13.17
CA HIS A 76 7.49 -0.09 13.61
C HIS A 76 8.20 -1.45 13.65
N ARG A 77 7.67 -2.41 14.38
CA ARG A 77 8.33 -3.70 14.64
C ARG A 77 8.51 -4.57 13.40
N LEU A 78 7.51 -4.63 12.53
CA LEU A 78 7.51 -5.54 11.38
C LEU A 78 8.07 -4.92 10.10
N LEU A 79 7.87 -3.62 9.92
CA LEU A 79 8.27 -2.92 8.70
C LEU A 79 9.39 -1.89 8.94
N GLY A 80 9.79 -1.65 10.18
CA GLY A 80 10.81 -0.66 10.51
C GLY A 80 10.38 0.79 10.28
N VAL A 81 9.08 1.07 10.27
CA VAL A 81 8.58 2.46 10.25
C VAL A 81 9.15 3.19 11.46
N SER A 82 9.70 4.38 11.25
CA SER A 82 10.34 5.14 12.32
C SER A 82 9.34 5.60 13.37
N GLU A 83 9.66 5.42 14.66
CA GLU A 83 8.85 5.99 15.75
C GLU A 83 8.75 7.51 15.62
N GLU A 84 9.83 8.19 15.23
CA GLU A 84 9.86 9.63 14.97
C GLU A 84 8.86 10.01 13.87
N THR A 85 8.77 9.23 12.79
CA THR A 85 7.81 9.46 11.70
C THR A 85 6.37 9.25 12.17
N LEU A 86 6.13 8.22 12.98
CA LEU A 86 4.81 7.96 13.57
C LEU A 86 4.39 9.08 14.54
N ASP A 87 5.31 9.57 15.37
CA ASP A 87 5.04 10.64 16.34
C ASP A 87 4.76 11.99 15.65
N VAL A 88 5.50 12.33 14.60
CA VAL A 88 5.38 13.62 13.90
C VAL A 88 4.21 13.65 12.93
N TYR A 89 4.06 12.60 12.12
CA TYR A 89 3.09 12.59 11.00
C TYR A 89 1.85 11.75 11.27
N THR A 90 1.86 10.94 12.34
CA THR A 90 0.85 9.94 12.68
C THR A 90 0.75 8.80 11.65
N ALA A 91 0.05 7.72 12.00
CA ALA A 91 -0.08 6.54 11.13
C ALA A 91 -0.68 6.84 9.75
N VAL A 92 -1.52 7.87 9.64
CA VAL A 92 -2.20 8.25 8.40
C VAL A 92 -1.48 9.45 7.78
N SER A 93 -0.44 9.15 7.01
CA SER A 93 0.39 10.14 6.32
C SER A 93 1.13 9.52 5.14
N ALA A 94 1.59 10.38 4.25
CA ALA A 94 2.40 9.96 3.09
C ALA A 94 3.75 9.39 3.51
N GLU A 95 4.36 9.98 4.54
CA GLU A 95 5.63 9.55 5.10
C GLU A 95 5.56 8.13 5.65
N VAL A 96 4.53 7.84 6.45
CA VAL A 96 4.31 6.50 6.99
C VAL A 96 3.99 5.50 5.89
N ALA A 97 3.15 5.87 4.90
CA ALA A 97 2.87 5.01 3.75
C ALA A 97 4.13 4.67 2.96
N ALA A 98 5.02 5.65 2.75
CA ALA A 98 6.29 5.44 2.05
C ALA A 98 7.22 4.50 2.83
N GLU A 99 7.36 4.72 4.14
CA GLU A 99 8.19 3.86 4.99
C GLU A 99 7.61 2.44 5.10
N MET A 100 6.28 2.29 5.14
CA MET A 100 5.62 0.98 5.12
C MET A 100 5.96 0.20 3.85
N ALA A 101 5.88 0.82 2.66
CA ALA A 101 6.21 0.15 1.40
C ALA A 101 7.70 -0.23 1.34
N TYR A 102 8.58 0.69 1.73
CA TYR A 102 10.02 0.44 1.76
C TYR A 102 10.39 -0.71 2.71
N GLY A 103 9.91 -0.65 3.95
CA GLY A 103 10.17 -1.68 4.95
C GLY A 103 9.55 -3.02 4.59
N CYS A 104 8.37 -3.00 3.97
CA CYS A 104 7.70 -4.20 3.49
C CYS A 104 8.51 -4.93 2.42
N ALA A 105 9.03 -4.21 1.41
CA ALA A 105 9.91 -4.79 0.40
C ALA A 105 11.16 -5.44 1.01
N ALA A 106 11.80 -4.73 1.95
CA ALA A 106 13.00 -5.22 2.63
C ALA A 106 12.71 -6.45 3.51
N ALA A 107 11.62 -6.44 4.28
CA ALA A 107 11.25 -7.54 5.17
C ALA A 107 10.86 -8.81 4.42
N GLY A 108 10.19 -8.68 3.28
CA GLY A 108 9.72 -9.82 2.48
C GLY A 108 10.62 -10.21 1.33
N GLN A 109 11.68 -9.46 1.06
CA GLN A 109 12.59 -9.67 -0.09
C GLN A 109 11.83 -9.79 -1.42
N ALA A 110 10.79 -8.99 -1.60
CA ALA A 110 9.98 -8.97 -2.81
C ALA A 110 10.37 -7.78 -3.73
N ASP A 111 10.12 -7.94 -5.03
CA ASP A 111 10.46 -6.93 -6.04
C ASP A 111 9.55 -5.72 -5.96
N LEU A 112 8.26 -5.94 -5.67
CA LEU A 112 7.22 -4.93 -5.53
C LEU A 112 6.61 -5.01 -4.14
N ALA A 113 6.47 -3.88 -3.47
CA ALA A 113 5.70 -3.77 -2.23
C ALA A 113 4.52 -2.83 -2.42
N LEU A 114 3.35 -3.21 -1.89
CA LEU A 114 2.16 -2.35 -1.82
C LEU A 114 1.85 -2.06 -0.36
N ALA A 115 1.67 -0.80 -0.01
CA ALA A 115 1.24 -0.46 1.34
C ALA A 115 0.02 0.45 1.35
N VAL A 116 -0.81 0.31 2.40
CA VAL A 116 -2.04 1.08 2.59
C VAL A 116 -2.15 1.49 4.05
N THR A 117 -2.34 2.80 4.29
CA THR A 117 -2.72 3.34 5.59
C THR A 117 -3.81 4.40 5.42
N GLY A 118 -4.76 4.50 6.36
CA GLY A 118 -5.85 5.45 6.22
C GLY A 118 -6.97 5.29 7.24
N LEU A 119 -7.97 6.16 7.12
CA LEU A 119 -9.15 6.23 7.98
C LEU A 119 -10.39 5.71 7.23
N ALA A 120 -10.78 4.48 7.52
CA ALA A 120 -11.97 3.88 6.90
C ALA A 120 -13.29 4.22 7.62
N GLY A 121 -13.23 4.86 8.78
CA GLY A 121 -14.41 5.23 9.56
C GLY A 121 -15.13 4.07 10.24
N PRO A 122 -16.34 4.32 10.81
CA PRO A 122 -17.04 5.63 10.80
C PRO A 122 -16.40 6.68 11.71
N ASP A 123 -15.65 6.26 12.74
CA ASP A 123 -15.01 7.13 13.74
C ASP A 123 -13.54 7.40 13.40
N GLY A 124 -12.91 8.31 14.17
CA GLY A 124 -11.47 8.59 14.13
C GLY A 124 -11.06 9.69 13.15
N GLY A 125 -12.01 10.26 12.40
CA GLY A 125 -11.75 11.41 11.54
C GLY A 125 -11.65 12.72 12.31
N THR A 126 -10.82 13.64 11.79
CA THR A 126 -10.72 15.04 12.21
C THR A 126 -10.93 15.94 11.00
N GLU A 127 -10.98 17.26 11.19
CA GLU A 127 -11.05 18.21 10.09
C GLU A 127 -9.82 18.14 9.16
N GLU A 128 -8.64 17.92 9.75
CA GLU A 128 -7.37 17.81 9.02
C GLU A 128 -7.19 16.42 8.38
N LYS A 129 -7.69 15.37 9.04
CA LYS A 129 -7.63 13.98 8.58
C LYS A 129 -9.04 13.36 8.60
N PRO A 130 -9.87 13.65 7.60
CA PRO A 130 -11.25 13.17 7.58
C PRO A 130 -11.32 11.65 7.33
N VAL A 131 -12.45 11.04 7.70
CA VAL A 131 -12.79 9.68 7.25
C VAL A 131 -12.77 9.63 5.73
N GLY A 132 -12.16 8.60 5.18
CA GLY A 132 -11.92 8.45 3.75
C GLY A 132 -10.53 8.89 3.29
N LEU A 133 -9.75 9.59 4.13
CA LEU A 133 -8.34 9.87 3.85
C LEU A 133 -7.54 8.58 3.88
N VAL A 134 -6.96 8.22 2.74
CA VAL A 134 -6.15 7.01 2.57
C VAL A 134 -4.91 7.34 1.75
N TYR A 135 -3.77 6.88 2.22
CA TYR A 135 -2.52 6.86 1.47
C TYR A 135 -2.26 5.43 0.97
N VAL A 136 -2.04 5.30 -0.32
CA VAL A 136 -1.54 4.07 -0.93
C VAL A 136 -0.12 4.30 -1.43
N SER A 137 0.74 3.31 -1.26
CA SER A 137 2.12 3.42 -1.72
C SER A 137 2.59 2.15 -2.39
N SER A 138 3.56 2.31 -3.29
CA SER A 138 4.20 1.23 -4.02
C SER A 138 5.71 1.43 -4.00
N GLY A 139 6.43 0.45 -3.46
CA GLY A 139 7.88 0.36 -3.52
C GLY A 139 8.31 -0.60 -4.62
N TYR A 140 9.01 -0.10 -5.63
CA TYR A 140 9.53 -0.91 -6.73
C TYR A 140 10.93 -0.46 -7.12
N ARG A 141 11.90 -1.38 -7.08
CA ARG A 141 13.33 -1.07 -7.27
C ARG A 141 13.81 -0.03 -6.25
N ASP A 142 14.34 1.10 -6.73
CA ASP A 142 14.87 2.21 -5.93
C ASP A 142 13.86 3.35 -5.70
N ARG A 143 12.60 3.15 -6.10
CA ARG A 143 11.55 4.18 -6.06
C ARG A 143 10.41 3.77 -5.14
N VAL A 144 9.91 4.74 -4.40
CA VAL A 144 8.64 4.64 -3.69
C VAL A 144 7.71 5.73 -4.20
N LEU A 145 6.53 5.32 -4.66
CA LEU A 145 5.46 6.19 -5.12
C LEU A 145 4.35 6.19 -4.09
N VAL A 146 3.78 7.35 -3.81
CA VAL A 146 2.67 7.53 -2.86
C VAL A 146 1.55 8.30 -3.54
N GLN A 147 0.31 7.91 -3.30
CA GLN A 147 -0.89 8.66 -3.70
C GLN A 147 -1.77 8.90 -2.48
N GLU A 148 -2.37 10.08 -2.41
CA GLU A 148 -3.37 10.47 -1.42
C GLU A 148 -4.75 10.41 -2.04
N TYR A 149 -5.70 9.81 -1.33
CA TYR A 149 -7.09 9.71 -1.74
C TYR A 149 -8.02 10.19 -0.64
N HIS A 150 -9.14 10.78 -1.04
CA HIS A 150 -10.28 11.12 -0.20
C HIS A 150 -11.50 10.32 -0.68
N PHE A 151 -11.56 9.07 -0.27
CA PHE A 151 -12.65 8.17 -0.65
C PHE A 151 -13.94 8.52 0.10
N SER A 152 -15.07 8.28 -0.54
CA SER A 152 -16.40 8.49 0.03
C SER A 152 -17.16 7.18 0.18
N GLY A 153 -18.16 7.17 1.06
CA GLY A 153 -18.99 6.02 1.37
C GLY A 153 -18.80 5.52 2.80
N ASP A 154 -19.32 4.35 3.06
CA ASP A 154 -19.13 3.67 4.35
C ASP A 154 -17.76 2.99 4.45
N ARG A 155 -17.50 2.40 5.60
CA ARG A 155 -16.25 1.70 5.89
C ARG A 155 -15.90 0.62 4.86
N GLU A 156 -16.89 -0.12 4.38
CA GLU A 156 -16.68 -1.19 3.41
C GLU A 156 -16.30 -0.60 2.04
N ALA A 157 -17.02 0.42 1.60
CA ALA A 157 -16.76 1.13 0.35
C ALA A 157 -15.37 1.79 0.34
N ILE A 158 -14.96 2.47 1.43
CA ILE A 158 -13.64 3.08 1.54
C ILE A 158 -12.53 2.03 1.44
N ARG A 159 -12.65 0.92 2.16
CA ARG A 159 -11.68 -0.17 2.13
C ARG A 159 -11.59 -0.83 0.74
N ALA A 160 -12.72 -1.01 0.06
CA ALA A 160 -12.75 -1.56 -1.29
C ALA A 160 -12.06 -0.64 -2.31
N GLN A 161 -12.32 0.66 -2.25
CA GLN A 161 -11.68 1.66 -3.10
C GLN A 161 -10.17 1.73 -2.83
N ALA A 162 -9.75 1.73 -1.57
CA ALA A 162 -8.34 1.72 -1.18
C ALA A 162 -7.61 0.47 -1.70
N THR A 163 -8.27 -0.69 -1.66
CA THR A 163 -7.74 -1.95 -2.21
C THR A 163 -7.52 -1.83 -3.72
N ALA A 164 -8.51 -1.33 -4.46
CA ALA A 164 -8.42 -1.17 -5.90
C ALA A 164 -7.32 -0.18 -6.29
N ALA A 165 -7.20 0.95 -5.59
CA ALA A 165 -6.18 1.96 -5.82
C ALA A 165 -4.76 1.42 -5.57
N ALA A 166 -4.55 0.66 -4.50
CA ALA A 166 -3.25 0.06 -4.19
C ALA A 166 -2.79 -0.91 -5.28
N LEU A 167 -3.69 -1.78 -5.75
CA LEU A 167 -3.39 -2.72 -6.83
C LEU A 167 -3.09 -2.00 -8.15
N GLN A 168 -3.85 -0.93 -8.47
CA GLN A 168 -3.62 -0.12 -9.65
C GLN A 168 -2.27 0.60 -9.62
N LEU A 169 -1.89 1.17 -8.45
CA LEU A 169 -0.60 1.80 -8.28
C LEU A 169 0.56 0.79 -8.44
N GLY A 170 0.39 -0.43 -7.94
CA GLY A 170 1.36 -1.51 -8.15
C GLY A 170 1.56 -1.84 -9.62
N TYR A 171 0.47 -2.05 -10.36
CA TYR A 171 0.52 -2.29 -11.79
C TYR A 171 1.14 -1.12 -12.58
N PHE A 172 0.80 0.12 -12.21
CA PHE A 172 1.42 1.32 -12.77
C PHE A 172 2.93 1.35 -12.54
N SER A 173 3.38 1.03 -11.31
CA SER A 173 4.79 1.07 -10.92
C SER A 173 5.67 0.13 -11.75
N LEU A 174 5.14 -1.03 -12.14
CA LEU A 174 5.84 -1.99 -13.01
C LEU A 174 6.02 -1.45 -14.44
N ARG A 175 5.14 -0.57 -14.89
CA ARG A 175 5.14 0.00 -16.26
C ARG A 175 5.89 1.33 -16.36
N ALA A 176 6.01 2.05 -15.25
CA ALA A 176 6.73 3.32 -15.21
C ALA A 176 8.25 3.07 -15.34
N ARG A 177 8.84 3.55 -16.42
CA ARG A 177 10.28 3.48 -16.71
C ARG A 177 11.04 4.61 -16.04
#